data_e7f308fb6863512988736c24f27d52f6
#
_entry.id   e7f308fb6863512988736c24f27d52f6
#
_cell.length_a   1.000
_cell.length_b   1.000
_cell.length_c   1.000
_cell.angle_alpha   90.00
_cell.angle_beta   90.00
_cell.angle_gamma   90.00
#
_symmetry.space_group_name_H-M   'P 1'
#
loop_
_entity.id
_entity.type
_entity.pdbx_description
1 polymer ?
#
loop_
_entity_poly.entity_id
_entity_poly.type
_entity_poly.pdbx_seq_one_letter_code
_entity_poly.pdbx_strand_id
1 'polypeptide(L)'
;MKRIISSVSFLCGFALVAAVAHSSSHEFFKGKSIRLLVGNSAGGAMDDWARFVAQYLGKHIPGNPDIVVQNMPGAGGITAANYLFNIAKPDGLSFGIVNPALYSDQLIGSKEVRFDWPKFVWIGSPEKIDQVLFIRTDFPSKTLDEMRNAAEPPRCAATARAGLAYFLPKLLEEALGIKINMVLGYGGGGEMNLAMEKGEIHCRAGTVSAYVGREPTRTWIKKGFVRALVQSGAKRYPKLPDVPTFYEVMEANKTPEATKRLARVLLSSGDLGRPIIGPPATPADRVQILRDAFTKAMSDPALLADAQKRRWDLDLSSGAELEATAKEIMVQPPEVIERMKKLLLEK
;
A
#
# COMPACT_ATOMS: atom_id res chain seq x y z
N MET A 1 -35.02 18.89 55.04
CA MET A 1 -34.72 17.56 54.45
C MET A 1 -35.54 17.40 53.14
N LYS A 2 -35.17 18.03 52.06
CA LYS A 2 -35.74 17.83 50.69
C LYS A 2 -34.80 18.47 49.68
N ARG A 3 -33.72 17.80 49.29
CA ARG A 3 -32.87 18.18 48.11
C ARG A 3 -31.72 17.20 47.92
N ILE A 4 -31.96 15.88 47.73
CA ILE A 4 -30.92 14.91 47.34
C ILE A 4 -31.40 13.84 46.33
N ILE A 5 -32.59 13.95 45.73
CA ILE A 5 -33.11 12.89 44.85
C ILE A 5 -33.02 13.22 43.34
N SER A 6 -32.53 14.40 42.98
CA SER A 6 -32.60 14.82 41.53
C SER A 6 -31.32 14.52 40.71
N SER A 7 -30.20 14.14 41.33
CA SER A 7 -28.92 14.00 40.59
C SER A 7 -28.55 12.59 40.15
N VAL A 8 -29.23 11.57 40.64
CA VAL A 8 -28.92 10.16 40.33
C VAL A 8 -29.61 9.68 39.05
N SER A 9 -30.76 10.23 38.71
CA SER A 9 -31.53 9.79 37.55
C SER A 9 -30.94 10.21 36.20
N PHE A 10 -30.10 11.26 36.15
CA PHE A 10 -29.52 11.75 34.89
C PHE A 10 -28.25 10.96 34.45
N LEU A 11 -27.51 10.38 35.40
CA LEU A 11 -26.33 9.54 35.08
C LEU A 11 -26.72 8.15 34.56
N CYS A 12 -27.81 7.56 35.03
CA CYS A 12 -28.28 6.25 34.57
C CYS A 12 -28.84 6.29 33.14
N GLY A 13 -29.43 7.39 32.72
CA GLY A 13 -29.95 7.52 31.34
C GLY A 13 -28.88 7.54 30.28
N PHE A 14 -27.73 8.16 30.53
CA PHE A 14 -26.62 8.24 29.58
C PHE A 14 -25.86 6.91 29.40
N ALA A 15 -25.72 6.15 30.48
CA ALA A 15 -25.11 4.82 30.45
C ALA A 15 -25.98 3.79 29.73
N LEU A 16 -27.32 3.88 29.86
CA LEU A 16 -28.25 2.97 29.18
C LEU A 16 -28.28 3.21 27.65
N VAL A 17 -28.23 4.45 27.20
CA VAL A 17 -28.25 4.78 25.75
C VAL A 17 -26.96 4.29 25.08
N ALA A 18 -25.79 4.40 25.73
CA ALA A 18 -24.54 3.89 25.21
C ALA A 18 -24.51 2.36 25.13
N ALA A 19 -25.07 1.66 26.12
CA ALA A 19 -25.14 0.20 26.16
C ALA A 19 -26.08 -0.38 25.08
N VAL A 20 -27.21 0.28 24.80
CA VAL A 20 -28.17 -0.14 23.75
C VAL A 20 -27.56 0.08 22.35
N ALA A 21 -26.84 1.17 22.13
CA ALA A 21 -26.17 1.43 20.85
C ALA A 21 -25.08 0.38 20.56
N HIS A 22 -24.28 -0.03 21.54
CA HIS A 22 -23.27 -1.09 21.37
C HIS A 22 -23.90 -2.46 21.08
N SER A 23 -24.99 -2.81 21.75
CA SER A 23 -25.68 -4.09 21.52
C SER A 23 -26.25 -4.21 20.11
N SER A 24 -26.83 -3.13 19.57
CA SER A 24 -27.42 -3.11 18.21
C SER A 24 -26.37 -3.27 17.09
N SER A 25 -25.17 -2.72 17.30
CA SER A 25 -24.10 -2.80 16.30
C SER A 25 -23.43 -4.18 16.27
N HIS A 26 -23.33 -4.88 17.39
CA HIS A 26 -22.85 -6.26 17.47
C HIS A 26 -23.78 -7.26 16.76
N GLU A 27 -25.09 -7.05 16.79
CA GLU A 27 -26.06 -7.89 16.07
C GLU A 27 -26.17 -7.56 14.59
N PHE A 28 -25.69 -6.37 14.17
CA PHE A 28 -25.86 -5.90 12.81
C PHE A 28 -25.27 -6.85 11.75
N PHE A 29 -24.13 -7.47 12.00
CA PHE A 29 -23.44 -8.32 11.02
C PHE A 29 -23.97 -9.75 10.96
N LYS A 30 -24.79 -10.18 11.92
CA LYS A 30 -25.33 -11.53 11.99
C LYS A 30 -26.20 -11.86 10.79
N GLY A 31 -25.90 -12.99 10.11
CA GLY A 31 -26.65 -13.42 8.92
C GLY A 31 -26.44 -12.56 7.68
N LYS A 32 -25.42 -11.68 7.67
CA LYS A 32 -25.04 -10.86 6.52
C LYS A 32 -23.73 -11.30 5.91
N SER A 33 -23.50 -10.90 4.68
CA SER A 33 -22.21 -11.05 4.00
C SER A 33 -21.57 -9.69 3.80
N ILE A 34 -20.25 -9.62 3.99
CA ILE A 34 -19.44 -8.44 3.71
C ILE A 34 -18.75 -8.63 2.37
N ARG A 35 -18.85 -7.63 1.51
CA ARG A 35 -18.16 -7.61 0.23
C ARG A 35 -16.81 -6.93 0.36
N LEU A 36 -15.75 -7.64 0.01
CA LEU A 36 -14.39 -7.12 -0.08
C LEU A 36 -14.00 -6.96 -1.56
N LEU A 37 -14.05 -5.73 -2.06
CA LEU A 37 -13.67 -5.39 -3.42
C LEU A 37 -12.16 -5.39 -3.59
N VAL A 38 -11.69 -5.85 -4.75
CA VAL A 38 -10.27 -5.81 -5.12
C VAL A 38 -10.13 -4.98 -6.39
N GLY A 39 -9.40 -3.88 -6.33
CA GLY A 39 -9.20 -2.95 -7.45
C GLY A 39 -8.39 -3.50 -8.62
N ASN A 40 -8.04 -4.78 -8.61
CA ASN A 40 -7.21 -5.47 -9.59
C ASN A 40 -7.87 -6.75 -10.09
N SER A 41 -7.35 -7.31 -11.18
CA SER A 41 -7.78 -8.63 -11.69
C SER A 41 -7.43 -9.76 -10.71
N ALA A 42 -8.18 -10.86 -10.78
CA ALA A 42 -7.94 -12.06 -9.98
C ALA A 42 -6.54 -12.66 -10.25
N GLY A 43 -5.96 -13.31 -9.22
CA GLY A 43 -4.66 -13.97 -9.28
C GLY A 43 -3.45 -13.04 -9.15
N GLY A 44 -3.65 -11.77 -8.90
CA GLY A 44 -2.57 -10.82 -8.57
C GLY A 44 -2.34 -10.72 -7.05
N ALA A 45 -1.22 -10.11 -6.66
CA ALA A 45 -0.85 -9.98 -5.24
C ALA A 45 -1.90 -9.28 -4.37
N MET A 46 -2.65 -8.32 -4.91
CA MET A 46 -3.78 -7.68 -4.20
C MET A 46 -4.92 -8.66 -3.95
N ASP A 47 -5.26 -9.48 -4.94
CA ASP A 47 -6.31 -10.49 -4.84
C ASP A 47 -5.92 -11.59 -3.85
N ASP A 48 -4.67 -12.04 -3.91
CA ASP A 48 -4.14 -13.04 -2.97
C ASP A 48 -4.25 -12.55 -1.52
N TRP A 49 -3.86 -11.29 -1.25
CA TRP A 49 -3.97 -10.69 0.07
C TRP A 49 -5.43 -10.49 0.51
N ALA A 50 -6.31 -10.07 -0.40
CA ALA A 50 -7.73 -9.93 -0.09
C ALA A 50 -8.35 -11.26 0.34
N ARG A 51 -8.07 -12.34 -0.39
CA ARG A 51 -8.55 -13.68 -0.07
C ARG A 51 -7.95 -14.22 1.22
N PHE A 52 -6.67 -13.96 1.44
CA PHE A 52 -6.00 -14.32 2.68
C PHE A 52 -6.62 -13.63 3.89
N VAL A 53 -6.83 -12.32 3.84
CA VAL A 53 -7.47 -11.58 4.94
C VAL A 53 -8.93 -12.03 5.11
N ALA A 54 -9.68 -12.19 4.02
CA ALA A 54 -11.08 -12.61 4.05
C ALA A 54 -11.28 -13.95 4.76
N GLN A 55 -10.36 -14.89 4.59
CA GLN A 55 -10.41 -16.22 5.20
C GLN A 55 -10.42 -16.18 6.74
N TYR A 56 -9.79 -15.17 7.33
CA TYR A 56 -9.63 -15.06 8.79
C TYR A 56 -10.46 -13.95 9.41
N LEU A 57 -10.78 -12.88 8.67
CA LEU A 57 -11.40 -11.69 9.24
C LEU A 57 -12.83 -11.93 9.76
N GLY A 58 -13.65 -12.68 9.00
CA GLY A 58 -15.08 -12.85 9.30
C GLY A 58 -15.35 -13.42 10.70
N LYS A 59 -14.55 -14.39 11.16
CA LYS A 59 -14.71 -15.03 12.48
C LYS A 59 -14.42 -14.10 13.67
N HIS A 60 -13.77 -12.97 13.44
CA HIS A 60 -13.49 -11.96 14.45
C HIS A 60 -14.50 -10.80 14.45
N ILE A 61 -15.43 -10.79 13.50
CA ILE A 61 -16.54 -9.83 13.45
C ILE A 61 -17.73 -10.44 14.20
N PRO A 62 -18.41 -9.71 15.10
CA PRO A 62 -19.61 -10.19 15.76
C PRO A 62 -20.65 -10.69 14.75
N GLY A 63 -21.20 -11.87 15.00
CA GLY A 63 -22.15 -12.52 14.08
C GLY A 63 -21.50 -13.34 12.98
N ASN A 64 -20.15 -13.41 12.90
CA ASN A 64 -19.37 -14.21 11.98
C ASN A 64 -19.85 -14.13 10.51
N PRO A 65 -19.93 -12.91 9.92
CA PRO A 65 -20.38 -12.75 8.56
C PRO A 65 -19.40 -13.38 7.57
N ASP A 66 -19.91 -13.92 6.47
CA ASP A 66 -19.08 -14.32 5.35
C ASP A 66 -18.44 -13.12 4.67
N ILE A 67 -17.18 -13.25 4.27
CA ILE A 67 -16.49 -12.22 3.48
C ILE A 67 -16.32 -12.70 2.05
N VAL A 68 -17.03 -12.04 1.13
CA VAL A 68 -17.04 -12.37 -0.30
C VAL A 68 -16.07 -11.43 -1.03
N VAL A 69 -14.99 -11.99 -1.58
CA VAL A 69 -14.01 -11.24 -2.39
C VAL A 69 -14.53 -11.10 -3.81
N GLN A 70 -14.57 -9.86 -4.30
CA GLN A 70 -15.03 -9.52 -5.65
C GLN A 70 -14.01 -8.61 -6.35
N ASN A 71 -13.49 -9.03 -7.50
CA ASN A 71 -12.58 -8.22 -8.29
C ASN A 71 -13.35 -7.16 -9.10
N MET A 72 -12.85 -5.93 -9.08
CA MET A 72 -13.37 -4.78 -9.84
C MET A 72 -12.18 -4.03 -10.48
N PRO A 73 -11.53 -4.61 -11.50
CA PRO A 73 -10.40 -3.98 -12.16
C PRO A 73 -10.84 -2.77 -12.99
N GLY A 74 -9.89 -1.88 -13.28
CA GLY A 74 -10.07 -0.74 -14.16
C GLY A 74 -9.30 0.49 -13.70
N ALA A 75 -8.70 1.19 -14.66
CA ALA A 75 -7.94 2.43 -14.45
C ALA A 75 -6.99 2.37 -13.24
N GLY A 76 -6.18 1.31 -13.12
CA GLY A 76 -5.20 1.15 -12.02
C GLY A 76 -5.83 1.02 -10.62
N GLY A 77 -7.14 0.74 -10.52
CA GLY A 77 -7.89 0.65 -9.25
C GLY A 77 -8.82 1.85 -9.00
N ILE A 78 -8.76 2.90 -9.83
CA ILE A 78 -9.64 4.08 -9.71
C ILE A 78 -11.12 3.68 -9.80
N THR A 79 -11.48 2.70 -10.65
CA THR A 79 -12.86 2.20 -10.79
C THR A 79 -13.40 1.69 -9.45
N ALA A 80 -12.67 0.84 -8.75
CA ALA A 80 -13.08 0.31 -7.45
C ALA A 80 -13.14 1.40 -6.37
N ALA A 81 -12.16 2.31 -6.34
CA ALA A 81 -12.14 3.42 -5.41
C ALA A 81 -13.33 4.37 -5.62
N ASN A 82 -13.62 4.74 -6.87
CA ASN A 82 -14.80 5.55 -7.20
C ASN A 82 -16.11 4.86 -6.80
N TYR A 83 -16.21 3.54 -7.03
CA TYR A 83 -17.38 2.77 -6.61
C TYR A 83 -17.57 2.79 -5.08
N LEU A 84 -16.50 2.52 -4.32
CA LEU A 84 -16.54 2.56 -2.86
C LEU A 84 -16.92 3.94 -2.33
N PHE A 85 -16.41 4.99 -2.96
CA PHE A 85 -16.62 6.35 -2.48
C PHE A 85 -18.04 6.87 -2.76
N ASN A 86 -18.58 6.58 -3.95
CA ASN A 86 -19.81 7.25 -4.46
C ASN A 86 -21.04 6.34 -4.52
N ILE A 87 -20.85 5.00 -4.58
CA ILE A 87 -21.95 4.07 -4.90
C ILE A 87 -22.18 3.05 -3.78
N ALA A 88 -21.12 2.54 -3.16
CA ALA A 88 -21.27 1.58 -2.08
C ALA A 88 -21.98 2.20 -0.88
N LYS A 89 -22.92 1.46 -0.30
CA LYS A 89 -23.65 1.94 0.89
C LYS A 89 -22.67 2.07 2.06
N PRO A 90 -22.72 3.17 2.83
CA PRO A 90 -21.87 3.38 3.99
C PRO A 90 -22.44 2.64 5.24
N ASP A 91 -22.75 1.36 5.09
CA ASP A 91 -23.38 0.55 6.13
C ASP A 91 -22.42 -0.43 6.82
N GLY A 92 -21.14 -0.46 6.39
CA GLY A 92 -20.14 -1.37 6.93
C GLY A 92 -20.15 -2.77 6.28
N LEU A 93 -20.90 -3.00 5.20
CA LEU A 93 -20.95 -4.27 4.48
C LEU A 93 -20.17 -4.25 3.16
N SER A 94 -19.47 -3.18 2.85
CA SER A 94 -18.61 -3.06 1.66
C SER A 94 -17.30 -2.41 2.02
N PHE A 95 -16.19 -3.06 1.66
CA PHE A 95 -14.82 -2.57 1.78
C PHE A 95 -14.07 -2.84 0.49
N GLY A 96 -12.84 -2.34 0.40
CA GLY A 96 -11.96 -2.68 -0.72
C GLY A 96 -10.50 -2.64 -0.34
N ILE A 97 -9.71 -3.46 -1.01
CA ILE A 97 -8.27 -3.34 -1.12
C ILE A 97 -7.98 -2.69 -2.45
N VAL A 98 -7.42 -1.49 -2.43
CA VAL A 98 -7.13 -0.69 -3.63
C VAL A 98 -5.65 -0.35 -3.71
N ASN A 99 -5.21 0.09 -4.89
CA ASN A 99 -3.84 0.55 -5.08
C ASN A 99 -3.52 1.70 -4.10
N PRO A 100 -2.51 1.57 -3.24
CA PRO A 100 -2.16 2.60 -2.26
C PRO A 100 -1.68 3.91 -2.88
N ALA A 101 -1.27 3.92 -4.16
CA ALA A 101 -0.77 5.10 -4.86
C ALA A 101 -1.88 5.97 -5.49
N LEU A 102 -3.17 5.63 -5.33
CA LEU A 102 -4.29 6.38 -5.93
C LEU A 102 -4.39 7.84 -5.46
N TYR A 103 -3.82 8.19 -4.30
CA TYR A 103 -3.70 9.59 -3.88
C TYR A 103 -2.88 10.43 -4.88
N SER A 104 -1.91 9.83 -5.56
CA SER A 104 -1.10 10.55 -6.55
C SER A 104 -1.93 10.99 -7.74
N ASP A 105 -2.88 10.16 -8.19
CA ASP A 105 -3.81 10.52 -9.26
C ASP A 105 -4.71 11.70 -8.84
N GLN A 106 -5.15 11.73 -7.59
CA GLN A 106 -5.91 12.87 -7.05
C GLN A 106 -5.05 14.14 -6.96
N LEU A 107 -3.81 14.05 -6.45
CA LEU A 107 -2.89 15.18 -6.30
C LEU A 107 -2.54 15.83 -7.65
N ILE A 108 -2.35 15.04 -8.70
CA ILE A 108 -2.05 15.57 -10.03
C ILE A 108 -3.30 16.02 -10.80
N GLY A 109 -4.49 15.86 -10.22
CA GLY A 109 -5.75 16.32 -10.81
C GLY A 109 -6.27 15.44 -11.94
N SER A 110 -6.08 14.12 -11.87
CA SER A 110 -6.64 13.17 -12.82
C SER A 110 -8.16 13.29 -12.93
N LYS A 111 -8.68 13.46 -14.15
CA LYS A 111 -10.13 13.60 -14.41
C LYS A 111 -10.95 12.35 -14.11
N GLU A 112 -10.30 11.20 -14.00
CA GLU A 112 -10.93 9.92 -13.70
C GLU A 112 -11.21 9.74 -12.21
N VAL A 113 -10.53 10.49 -11.34
CA VAL A 113 -10.68 10.46 -9.90
C VAL A 113 -11.95 11.19 -9.48
N ARG A 114 -12.84 10.47 -8.79
CA ARG A 114 -14.11 10.98 -8.24
C ARG A 114 -14.25 10.66 -6.75
N PHE A 115 -13.13 10.50 -6.07
CA PHE A 115 -13.06 10.28 -4.62
C PHE A 115 -12.22 11.37 -3.96
N ASP A 116 -12.32 11.44 -2.64
CA ASP A 116 -11.46 12.25 -1.80
C ASP A 116 -10.70 11.30 -0.86
N TRP A 117 -9.42 11.08 -1.15
CA TRP A 117 -8.59 10.06 -0.52
C TRP A 117 -8.62 10.07 1.02
N PRO A 118 -8.45 11.22 1.72
CA PRO A 118 -8.55 11.28 3.16
C PRO A 118 -9.92 10.94 3.74
N LYS A 119 -10.98 11.04 2.96
CA LYS A 119 -12.35 10.80 3.44
C LYS A 119 -12.78 9.35 3.43
N PHE A 120 -12.00 8.45 2.87
CA PHE A 120 -12.27 7.02 3.04
C PHE A 120 -12.20 6.63 4.51
N VAL A 121 -12.96 5.62 4.88
CA VAL A 121 -12.77 4.93 6.15
C VAL A 121 -11.59 3.97 6.01
N TRP A 122 -10.65 4.03 6.94
CA TRP A 122 -9.45 3.21 6.97
C TRP A 122 -9.57 2.13 8.03
N ILE A 123 -9.45 0.86 7.63
CA ILE A 123 -9.59 -0.29 8.53
C ILE A 123 -8.22 -0.78 9.01
N GLY A 124 -7.29 -0.97 8.11
CA GLY A 124 -5.94 -1.44 8.39
C GLY A 124 -5.22 -1.89 7.13
N SER A 125 -3.95 -2.22 7.25
CA SER A 125 -3.13 -2.83 6.20
C SER A 125 -2.37 -4.02 6.78
N PRO A 126 -2.38 -5.20 6.12
CA PRO A 126 -1.68 -6.39 6.62
C PRO A 126 -0.17 -6.34 6.38
N GLU A 127 0.30 -5.54 5.44
CA GLU A 127 1.74 -5.35 5.16
C GLU A 127 2.03 -3.95 4.65
N LYS A 128 3.23 -3.46 4.90
CA LYS A 128 3.85 -2.37 4.14
C LYS A 128 4.49 -2.92 2.88
N ILE A 129 4.61 -2.09 1.83
CA ILE A 129 5.16 -2.51 0.55
C ILE A 129 6.48 -1.78 0.31
N ASP A 130 7.53 -2.26 0.94
CA ASP A 130 8.87 -1.79 0.60
C ASP A 130 9.36 -2.46 -0.67
N GLN A 131 9.99 -1.66 -1.53
CA GLN A 131 10.61 -2.16 -2.75
C GLN A 131 12.11 -2.05 -2.70
N VAL A 132 12.76 -2.91 -3.46
CA VAL A 132 14.18 -2.87 -3.75
C VAL A 132 14.38 -2.74 -5.26
N LEU A 133 15.17 -1.75 -5.67
CA LEU A 133 15.68 -1.67 -7.02
C LEU A 133 16.91 -2.57 -7.10
N PHE A 134 16.92 -3.49 -8.05
CA PHE A 134 18.05 -4.39 -8.29
C PHE A 134 18.40 -4.43 -9.78
N ILE A 135 19.65 -4.72 -10.06
CA ILE A 135 20.25 -4.69 -11.39
C ILE A 135 21.05 -5.96 -11.64
N ARG A 136 21.17 -6.35 -12.90
CA ARG A 136 22.08 -7.43 -13.32
C ARG A 136 23.52 -7.07 -12.97
N THR A 137 24.28 -8.06 -12.52
CA THR A 137 25.69 -7.84 -12.12
C THR A 137 26.62 -7.67 -13.29
N ASP A 138 26.23 -8.12 -14.49
CA ASP A 138 26.97 -7.90 -15.74
C ASP A 138 26.79 -6.50 -16.33
N PHE A 139 25.88 -5.68 -15.79
CA PHE A 139 25.81 -4.28 -16.12
C PHE A 139 27.06 -3.55 -15.63
N PRO A 140 27.72 -2.71 -16.46
CA PRO A 140 29.03 -2.14 -16.16
C PRO A 140 29.12 -1.37 -14.85
N SER A 141 28.10 -0.54 -14.55
CA SER A 141 28.05 0.26 -13.32
C SER A 141 27.65 -0.59 -12.13
N LYS A 142 28.47 -0.60 -11.08
CA LYS A 142 28.26 -1.44 -9.87
C LYS A 142 27.56 -0.69 -8.74
N THR A 143 27.65 0.63 -8.73
CA THR A 143 27.09 1.52 -7.70
C THR A 143 26.20 2.59 -8.31
N LEU A 144 25.40 3.27 -7.47
CA LEU A 144 24.60 4.42 -7.91
C LEU A 144 25.49 5.56 -8.43
N ASP A 145 26.67 5.76 -7.83
CA ASP A 145 27.59 6.81 -8.28
C ASP A 145 28.19 6.51 -9.65
N GLU A 146 28.55 5.24 -9.93
CA GLU A 146 29.00 4.83 -11.26
C GLU A 146 27.89 4.98 -12.30
N MET A 147 26.65 4.75 -11.93
CA MET A 147 25.48 4.90 -12.84
C MET A 147 25.27 6.35 -13.28
N ARG A 148 25.69 7.36 -12.53
CA ARG A 148 25.64 8.77 -12.96
C ARG A 148 26.45 9.03 -14.22
N ASN A 149 27.56 8.34 -14.35
CA ASN A 149 28.52 8.50 -15.43
C ASN A 149 28.51 7.32 -16.41
N ALA A 150 27.47 6.50 -16.38
CA ALA A 150 27.33 5.37 -17.27
C ALA A 150 27.24 5.85 -18.74
N ALA A 151 28.04 5.25 -19.63
CA ALA A 151 28.01 5.56 -21.05
C ALA A 151 26.62 5.29 -21.66
N GLU A 152 25.96 4.23 -21.23
CA GLU A 152 24.59 3.88 -21.59
C GLU A 152 23.73 3.80 -20.33
N PRO A 153 22.58 4.50 -20.30
CA PRO A 153 21.62 4.39 -19.21
C PRO A 153 21.06 2.96 -19.09
N PRO A 154 20.92 2.40 -17.87
CA PRO A 154 20.29 1.11 -17.71
C PRO A 154 18.84 1.12 -18.14
N ARG A 155 18.40 0.04 -18.77
CA ARG A 155 16.97 -0.19 -19.08
C ARG A 155 16.32 -0.82 -17.86
N CYS A 156 15.41 -0.07 -17.20
CA CYS A 156 14.63 -0.57 -16.06
C CYS A 156 13.17 -0.80 -16.45
N ALA A 157 12.61 -1.91 -15.98
CA ALA A 157 11.23 -2.29 -16.30
C ALA A 157 10.24 -1.88 -15.20
N ALA A 158 9.04 -1.48 -15.65
CA ALA A 158 7.86 -1.37 -14.80
C ALA A 158 6.59 -1.75 -15.58
N THR A 159 5.50 -2.05 -14.84
CA THR A 159 4.20 -2.35 -15.46
C THR A 159 3.54 -1.09 -16.01
N ALA A 160 3.59 -0.01 -15.25
CA ALA A 160 2.98 1.29 -15.59
C ALA A 160 3.73 2.43 -14.88
N ARG A 161 3.33 3.68 -15.16
CA ARG A 161 3.87 4.87 -14.50
C ARG A 161 3.39 5.07 -13.06
N ALA A 162 2.28 4.45 -12.67
CA ALA A 162 1.78 4.50 -11.31
C ALA A 162 2.38 3.35 -10.46
N GLY A 163 2.98 3.69 -9.33
CA GLY A 163 3.48 2.74 -8.35
C GLY A 163 4.99 2.77 -8.15
N LEU A 164 5.42 2.17 -7.04
CA LEU A 164 6.81 2.22 -6.55
C LEU A 164 7.84 1.67 -7.55
N ALA A 165 7.47 0.69 -8.39
CA ALA A 165 8.38 0.12 -9.39
C ALA A 165 8.83 1.15 -10.43
N TYR A 166 8.01 2.16 -10.71
CA TYR A 166 8.34 3.29 -11.56
C TYR A 166 8.92 4.46 -10.75
N PHE A 167 8.31 4.74 -9.59
CA PHE A 167 8.72 5.89 -8.77
C PHE A 167 10.17 5.80 -8.31
N LEU A 168 10.60 4.63 -7.83
CA LEU A 168 11.94 4.48 -7.27
C LEU A 168 13.06 4.77 -8.28
N PRO A 169 13.07 4.23 -9.52
CA PRO A 169 14.02 4.65 -10.55
C PRO A 169 13.93 6.14 -10.89
N LYS A 170 12.74 6.69 -11.05
CA LYS A 170 12.55 8.11 -11.39
C LYS A 170 13.00 9.05 -10.27
N LEU A 171 12.84 8.66 -9.02
CA LEU A 171 13.35 9.41 -7.89
C LEU A 171 14.89 9.41 -7.84
N LEU A 172 15.54 8.33 -8.30
CA LEU A 172 17.01 8.32 -8.46
C LEU A 172 17.47 9.30 -9.55
N GLU A 173 16.72 9.45 -10.64
CA GLU A 173 16.99 10.49 -11.63
C GLU A 173 16.90 11.88 -11.00
N GLU A 174 15.84 12.16 -10.27
CA GLU A 174 15.61 13.45 -9.60
C GLU A 174 16.61 13.77 -8.49
N ALA A 175 16.99 12.76 -7.69
CA ALA A 175 17.85 12.96 -6.53
C ALA A 175 19.35 12.96 -6.86
N LEU A 176 19.75 12.14 -7.84
CA LEU A 176 21.14 11.85 -8.13
C LEU A 176 21.60 12.26 -9.55
N GLY A 177 20.67 12.65 -10.44
CA GLY A 177 20.98 12.92 -11.83
C GLY A 177 21.36 11.68 -12.65
N ILE A 178 21.03 10.48 -12.14
CA ILE A 178 21.20 9.23 -12.89
C ILE A 178 20.22 9.22 -14.06
N LYS A 179 20.67 8.80 -15.23
CA LYS A 179 19.78 8.58 -16.38
C LYS A 179 19.32 7.12 -16.38
N ILE A 180 18.02 6.89 -16.54
CA ILE A 180 17.42 5.55 -16.57
C ILE A 180 16.40 5.47 -17.71
N ASN A 181 16.57 4.48 -18.58
CA ASN A 181 15.61 4.20 -19.65
C ASN A 181 14.48 3.30 -19.11
N MET A 182 13.31 3.87 -18.87
CA MET A 182 12.15 3.10 -18.41
C MET A 182 11.47 2.36 -19.56
N VAL A 183 11.32 1.05 -19.42
CA VAL A 183 10.58 0.18 -20.34
C VAL A 183 9.29 -0.23 -19.65
N LEU A 184 8.15 0.21 -20.19
CA LEU A 184 6.82 0.02 -19.62
C LEU A 184 6.01 -1.02 -20.40
N GLY A 185 4.89 -1.46 -19.81
CA GLY A 185 3.92 -2.31 -20.48
C GLY A 185 4.05 -3.81 -20.18
N TYR A 186 4.92 -4.19 -19.25
CA TYR A 186 4.97 -5.57 -18.78
C TYR A 186 3.71 -5.91 -17.96
N GLY A 187 3.16 -7.12 -18.15
CA GLY A 187 1.98 -7.58 -17.41
C GLY A 187 2.25 -7.84 -15.93
N GLY A 188 3.52 -8.05 -15.55
CA GLY A 188 3.88 -8.30 -14.15
C GLY A 188 5.33 -8.71 -13.94
N GLY A 189 5.65 -9.07 -12.68
CA GLY A 189 7.00 -9.44 -12.26
C GLY A 189 7.58 -10.64 -13.00
N GLY A 190 6.75 -11.61 -13.39
CA GLY A 190 7.19 -12.80 -14.15
C GLY A 190 7.75 -12.45 -15.52
N GLU A 191 7.05 -11.61 -16.28
CA GLU A 191 7.50 -11.16 -17.60
C GLU A 191 8.77 -10.31 -17.50
N MET A 192 8.83 -9.40 -16.51
CA MET A 192 10.04 -8.62 -16.26
C MET A 192 11.22 -9.50 -15.86
N ASN A 193 11.00 -10.58 -15.11
CA ASN A 193 12.06 -11.53 -14.78
C ASN A 193 12.60 -12.21 -16.05
N LEU A 194 11.71 -12.67 -16.92
CA LEU A 194 12.10 -13.29 -18.18
C LEU A 194 12.88 -12.33 -19.09
N ALA A 195 12.42 -11.08 -19.20
CA ALA A 195 13.13 -10.03 -19.93
C ALA A 195 14.52 -9.75 -19.35
N MET A 196 14.66 -9.81 -18.01
CA MET A 196 15.94 -9.67 -17.34
C MET A 196 16.90 -10.84 -17.64
N GLU A 197 16.40 -12.08 -17.63
CA GLU A 197 17.20 -13.26 -18.00
C GLU A 197 17.68 -13.19 -19.45
N LYS A 198 16.84 -12.71 -20.36
CA LYS A 198 17.19 -12.53 -21.79
C LYS A 198 18.11 -11.32 -22.05
N GLY A 199 18.36 -10.45 -21.06
CA GLY A 199 19.15 -9.22 -21.23
C GLY A 199 18.40 -8.07 -21.94
N GLU A 200 17.09 -8.19 -22.12
CA GLU A 200 16.25 -7.13 -22.69
C GLU A 200 16.20 -5.90 -21.77
N ILE A 201 16.22 -6.13 -20.48
CA ILE A 201 16.32 -5.12 -19.43
C ILE A 201 17.48 -5.41 -18.49
N HIS A 202 18.00 -4.36 -17.84
CA HIS A 202 19.11 -4.46 -16.89
C HIS A 202 18.60 -4.44 -15.44
N CYS A 203 17.53 -3.73 -15.15
CA CYS A 203 17.05 -3.48 -13.79
C CYS A 203 15.52 -3.47 -13.70
N ARG A 204 15.05 -3.70 -12.49
CA ARG A 204 13.67 -3.49 -12.09
C ARG A 204 13.56 -3.33 -10.58
N ALA A 205 12.48 -2.71 -10.11
CA ALA A 205 12.12 -2.81 -8.71
C ALA A 205 11.12 -3.95 -8.48
N GLY A 206 11.14 -4.48 -7.27
CA GLY A 206 10.22 -5.49 -6.78
C GLY A 206 10.06 -5.38 -5.27
N THR A 207 9.04 -6.01 -4.70
CA THR A 207 8.90 -6.01 -3.24
C THR A 207 10.09 -6.68 -2.59
N VAL A 208 10.58 -6.12 -1.48
CA VAL A 208 11.75 -6.65 -0.77
C VAL A 208 11.52 -8.11 -0.37
N SER A 209 10.34 -8.44 0.14
CA SER A 209 9.96 -9.80 0.52
C SER A 209 10.04 -10.80 -0.66
N ALA A 210 9.59 -10.38 -1.86
CA ALA A 210 9.70 -11.21 -3.05
C ALA A 210 11.16 -11.35 -3.51
N TYR A 211 11.95 -10.27 -3.46
CA TYR A 211 13.36 -10.29 -3.85
C TYR A 211 14.18 -11.31 -3.05
N VAL A 212 14.03 -11.31 -1.71
CA VAL A 212 14.79 -12.21 -0.85
C VAL A 212 14.18 -13.61 -0.72
N GLY A 213 12.86 -13.76 -0.88
CA GLY A 213 12.12 -14.98 -0.51
C GLY A 213 11.62 -15.83 -1.68
N ARG A 214 11.38 -15.23 -2.86
CA ARG A 214 10.73 -15.93 -3.99
C ARG A 214 11.70 -16.26 -5.12
N GLU A 215 11.35 -17.26 -5.92
CA GLU A 215 12.03 -17.52 -7.19
C GLU A 215 11.53 -16.62 -8.31
N PRO A 216 12.37 -16.29 -9.30
CA PRO A 216 13.77 -16.71 -9.47
C PRO A 216 14.79 -15.85 -8.69
N THR A 217 14.37 -14.72 -8.08
CA THR A 217 15.30 -13.74 -7.48
C THR A 217 16.16 -14.34 -6.37
N ARG A 218 15.60 -15.23 -5.55
CA ARG A 218 16.38 -15.94 -4.53
C ARG A 218 17.54 -16.75 -5.12
N THR A 219 17.32 -17.45 -6.22
CA THR A 219 18.37 -18.18 -6.95
C THR A 219 19.34 -17.21 -7.62
N TRP A 220 18.87 -16.11 -8.18
CA TRP A 220 19.72 -15.09 -8.80
C TRP A 220 20.68 -14.44 -7.79
N ILE A 221 20.22 -14.13 -6.59
CA ILE A 221 21.06 -13.60 -5.51
C ILE A 221 22.17 -14.60 -5.19
N LYS A 222 21.83 -15.89 -4.99
CA LYS A 222 22.81 -16.95 -4.68
C LYS A 222 23.85 -17.15 -5.79
N LYS A 223 23.43 -16.98 -7.05
CA LYS A 223 24.32 -17.09 -8.22
C LYS A 223 25.07 -15.80 -8.55
N GLY A 224 24.84 -14.72 -7.82
CA GLY A 224 25.41 -13.42 -8.13
C GLY A 224 24.94 -12.83 -9.46
N PHE A 225 23.76 -13.22 -9.96
CA PHE A 225 23.20 -12.69 -11.21
C PHE A 225 22.64 -11.29 -11.07
N VAL A 226 22.12 -10.95 -9.89
CA VAL A 226 21.62 -9.62 -9.57
C VAL A 226 22.21 -9.09 -8.28
N ARG A 227 22.24 -7.76 -8.15
CA ARG A 227 22.56 -7.05 -6.90
C ARG A 227 21.50 -5.99 -6.63
N ALA A 228 21.16 -5.79 -5.36
CA ALA A 228 20.33 -4.71 -4.91
C ALA A 228 21.10 -3.39 -4.89
N LEU A 229 20.45 -2.29 -5.23
CA LEU A 229 21.02 -0.94 -5.29
C LEU A 229 20.51 -0.03 -4.17
N VAL A 230 19.19 -0.04 -3.97
CA VAL A 230 18.51 0.83 -3.01
C VAL A 230 17.15 0.23 -2.64
N GLN A 231 16.69 0.47 -1.42
CA GLN A 231 15.36 0.08 -0.96
C GLN A 231 14.52 1.30 -0.57
N SER A 232 13.18 1.20 -0.71
CA SER A 232 12.27 2.33 -0.54
C SER A 232 11.85 2.58 0.91
N GLY A 233 12.00 1.59 1.78
CA GLY A 233 11.54 1.66 3.17
C GLY A 233 12.23 2.77 3.97
N ALA A 234 11.54 3.25 5.01
CA ALA A 234 12.12 4.24 5.92
C ALA A 234 13.30 3.68 6.73
N LYS A 235 13.38 2.35 6.86
CA LYS A 235 14.47 1.62 7.50
C LYS A 235 14.95 0.50 6.57
N ARG A 236 16.21 0.10 6.72
CA ARG A 236 16.74 -1.07 6.00
C ARG A 236 15.99 -2.34 6.41
N TYR A 237 15.61 -3.12 5.42
CA TYR A 237 14.98 -4.41 5.67
C TYR A 237 16.00 -5.37 6.33
N PRO A 238 15.60 -6.10 7.39
CA PRO A 238 16.55 -6.92 8.19
C PRO A 238 17.35 -7.95 7.39
N LYS A 239 16.80 -8.47 6.27
CA LYS A 239 17.49 -9.43 5.40
C LYS A 239 18.31 -8.74 4.29
N LEU A 240 18.32 -7.40 4.24
CA LEU A 240 19.11 -6.58 3.30
C LEU A 240 19.84 -5.44 4.05
N PRO A 241 20.62 -5.76 5.09
CA PRO A 241 21.23 -4.73 5.95
C PRO A 241 22.26 -3.87 5.23
N ASP A 242 22.88 -4.40 4.16
CA ASP A 242 23.92 -3.70 3.40
C ASP A 242 23.38 -2.82 2.27
N VAL A 243 22.07 -2.90 1.98
CA VAL A 243 21.44 -2.10 0.92
C VAL A 243 20.90 -0.80 1.54
N PRO A 244 21.36 0.38 1.09
CA PRO A 244 20.86 1.64 1.65
C PRO A 244 19.40 1.86 1.34
N THR A 245 18.70 2.60 2.23
CA THR A 245 17.39 3.15 1.92
C THR A 245 17.54 4.35 0.99
N PHE A 246 16.47 4.67 0.26
CA PHE A 246 16.46 5.87 -0.57
C PHE A 246 16.64 7.14 0.28
N TYR A 247 16.15 7.15 1.51
CA TYR A 247 16.33 8.24 2.46
C TYR A 247 17.80 8.43 2.83
N GLU A 248 18.54 7.35 3.12
CA GLU A 248 19.98 7.40 3.37
C GLU A 248 20.75 7.90 2.15
N VAL A 249 20.35 7.46 0.94
CA VAL A 249 20.95 7.94 -0.31
C VAL A 249 20.74 9.44 -0.50
N MET A 250 19.53 9.96 -0.22
CA MET A 250 19.24 11.39 -0.30
C MET A 250 20.07 12.20 0.69
N GLU A 251 20.21 11.72 1.92
CA GLU A 251 21.02 12.40 2.95
C GLU A 251 22.50 12.43 2.57
N ALA A 252 23.06 11.29 2.17
CA ALA A 252 24.47 11.19 1.74
C ALA A 252 24.80 12.12 0.56
N ASN A 253 23.85 12.34 -0.33
CA ASN A 253 24.01 13.20 -1.52
C ASN A 253 23.56 14.65 -1.30
N LYS A 254 23.20 15.04 -0.08
CA LYS A 254 22.71 16.39 0.25
C LYS A 254 21.60 16.85 -0.70
N THR A 255 20.70 15.93 -1.03
CA THR A 255 19.58 16.17 -1.96
C THR A 255 18.73 17.36 -1.48
N PRO A 256 18.31 18.29 -2.36
CA PRO A 256 17.48 19.43 -1.99
C PRO A 256 16.17 19.03 -1.31
N GLU A 257 15.72 19.83 -0.33
CA GLU A 257 14.53 19.51 0.48
C GLU A 257 13.26 19.34 -0.37
N ALA A 258 13.11 20.10 -1.46
CA ALA A 258 12.00 19.93 -2.39
C ALA A 258 11.97 18.53 -3.05
N THR A 259 13.13 17.97 -3.38
CA THR A 259 13.24 16.59 -3.89
C THR A 259 13.00 15.56 -2.81
N LYS A 260 13.50 15.80 -1.58
CA LYS A 260 13.20 14.92 -0.43
C LYS A 260 11.70 14.88 -0.14
N ARG A 261 11.02 16.01 -0.25
CA ARG A 261 9.56 16.08 -0.05
C ARG A 261 8.80 15.34 -1.15
N LEU A 262 9.19 15.51 -2.40
CA LEU A 262 8.64 14.74 -3.53
C LEU A 262 8.82 13.24 -3.30
N ALA A 263 10.00 12.81 -2.87
CA ALA A 263 10.29 11.40 -2.58
C ALA A 263 9.41 10.88 -1.44
N ARG A 264 9.28 11.59 -0.33
CA ARG A 264 8.40 11.20 0.78
C ARG A 264 6.97 10.96 0.28
N VAL A 265 6.42 11.88 -0.51
CA VAL A 265 5.07 11.74 -1.07
C VAL A 265 4.95 10.48 -1.92
N LEU A 266 5.86 10.27 -2.88
CA LEU A 266 5.76 9.12 -3.78
C LEU A 266 6.03 7.77 -3.09
N LEU A 267 6.94 7.73 -2.10
CA LEU A 267 7.26 6.51 -1.36
C LEU A 267 6.22 6.15 -0.30
N SER A 268 5.40 7.11 0.17
CA SER A 268 4.33 6.86 1.17
C SER A 268 3.30 5.84 0.71
N SER A 269 3.19 5.55 -0.60
CA SER A 269 2.37 4.43 -1.07
C SER A 269 2.85 3.08 -0.52
N GLY A 270 4.13 2.95 -0.19
CA GLY A 270 4.70 1.78 0.50
C GLY A 270 4.22 1.68 1.95
N ASP A 271 4.18 2.81 2.66
CA ASP A 271 3.70 2.86 4.05
C ASP A 271 2.21 2.55 4.17
N LEU A 272 1.40 2.98 3.20
CA LEU A 272 -0.01 2.59 3.11
C LEU A 272 -0.19 1.10 2.82
N GLY A 273 0.74 0.49 2.11
CA GLY A 273 0.82 -0.95 1.88
C GLY A 273 -0.34 -1.51 1.08
N ARG A 274 -1.18 -2.34 1.71
CA ARG A 274 -2.42 -2.90 1.13
C ARG A 274 -3.63 -2.43 1.91
N PRO A 275 -3.99 -1.16 1.79
CA PRO A 275 -5.00 -0.57 2.63
C PRO A 275 -6.37 -1.18 2.39
N ILE A 276 -7.03 -1.56 3.47
CA ILE A 276 -8.45 -1.90 3.47
C ILE A 276 -9.20 -0.63 3.80
N ILE A 277 -9.99 -0.16 2.83
CA ILE A 277 -10.76 1.08 2.93
C ILE A 277 -12.25 0.82 2.77
N GLY A 278 -13.07 1.70 3.34
CA GLY A 278 -14.52 1.67 3.23
C GLY A 278 -15.12 2.99 2.77
N PRO A 279 -16.41 2.99 2.44
CA PRO A 279 -17.13 4.20 2.04
C PRO A 279 -17.05 5.28 3.12
N PRO A 280 -16.96 6.57 2.75
CA PRO A 280 -17.10 7.67 3.71
C PRO A 280 -18.44 7.60 4.40
N ALA A 281 -18.54 8.20 5.60
CA ALA A 281 -19.74 8.21 6.44
C ALA A 281 -20.25 6.84 6.93
N THR A 282 -19.44 5.78 6.82
CA THR A 282 -19.73 4.52 7.53
C THR A 282 -19.81 4.79 9.04
N PRO A 283 -20.84 4.31 9.77
CA PRO A 283 -21.02 4.57 11.20
C PRO A 283 -19.77 4.19 12.02
N ALA A 284 -19.37 5.09 12.92
CA ALA A 284 -18.12 4.98 13.67
C ALA A 284 -18.02 3.70 14.53
N ASP A 285 -19.14 3.25 15.10
CA ASP A 285 -19.25 2.01 15.86
C ASP A 285 -18.95 0.77 15.00
N ARG A 286 -19.44 0.74 13.76
CA ARG A 286 -19.15 -0.33 12.80
C ARG A 286 -17.69 -0.30 12.33
N VAL A 287 -17.17 0.91 12.10
CA VAL A 287 -15.75 1.09 11.77
C VAL A 287 -14.87 0.53 12.90
N GLN A 288 -15.20 0.83 14.16
CA GLN A 288 -14.44 0.33 15.29
C GLN A 288 -14.49 -1.19 15.38
N ILE A 289 -15.67 -1.81 15.24
CA ILE A 289 -15.82 -3.27 15.21
C ILE A 289 -14.90 -3.90 14.14
N LEU A 290 -14.81 -3.29 12.97
CA LEU A 290 -14.02 -3.81 11.87
C LEU A 290 -12.51 -3.61 12.07
N ARG A 291 -12.10 -2.49 12.65
CA ARG A 291 -10.70 -2.25 13.07
C ARG A 291 -10.26 -3.26 14.13
N ASP A 292 -11.11 -3.51 15.12
CA ASP A 292 -10.84 -4.48 16.18
C ASP A 292 -10.77 -5.91 15.61
N ALA A 293 -11.71 -6.26 14.72
CA ALA A 293 -11.71 -7.54 14.05
C ALA A 293 -10.47 -7.74 13.17
N PHE A 294 -10.04 -6.70 12.45
CA PHE A 294 -8.80 -6.72 11.67
C PHE A 294 -7.59 -6.98 12.57
N THR A 295 -7.44 -6.24 13.66
CA THR A 295 -6.33 -6.41 14.61
C THR A 295 -6.31 -7.82 15.20
N LYS A 296 -7.47 -8.35 15.61
CA LYS A 296 -7.60 -9.72 16.11
C LYS A 296 -7.27 -10.76 15.03
N ALA A 297 -7.75 -10.57 13.81
CA ALA A 297 -7.46 -11.47 12.70
C ALA A 297 -5.96 -11.53 12.39
N MET A 298 -5.28 -10.39 12.40
CA MET A 298 -3.83 -10.32 12.15
C MET A 298 -2.97 -10.93 13.26
N SER A 299 -3.55 -11.13 14.45
CA SER A 299 -2.91 -11.81 15.59
C SER A 299 -3.36 -13.28 15.74
N ASP A 300 -4.20 -13.77 14.86
CA ASP A 300 -4.72 -15.14 14.88
C ASP A 300 -3.62 -16.17 14.61
N PRO A 301 -3.37 -17.14 15.48
CA PRO A 301 -2.33 -18.15 15.30
C PRO A 301 -2.44 -18.92 13.97
N ALA A 302 -3.67 -19.18 13.49
CA ALA A 302 -3.87 -19.89 12.23
C ALA A 302 -3.49 -19.01 11.03
N LEU A 303 -3.79 -17.69 11.06
CA LEU A 303 -3.35 -16.74 10.06
C LEU A 303 -1.82 -16.62 10.05
N LEU A 304 -1.20 -16.49 11.24
CA LEU A 304 0.25 -16.37 11.35
C LEU A 304 0.97 -17.62 10.80
N ALA A 305 0.47 -18.81 11.10
CA ALA A 305 1.00 -20.08 10.57
C ALA A 305 0.86 -20.17 9.03
N ASP A 306 -0.28 -19.75 8.47
CA ASP A 306 -0.48 -19.74 7.01
C ASP A 306 0.40 -18.68 6.33
N ALA A 307 0.55 -17.48 6.91
CA ALA A 307 1.47 -16.46 6.42
C ALA A 307 2.92 -16.98 6.38
N GLN A 308 3.37 -17.63 7.46
CA GLN A 308 4.69 -18.26 7.53
C GLN A 308 4.89 -19.34 6.45
N LYS A 309 3.88 -20.20 6.26
CA LYS A 309 3.91 -21.23 5.21
C LYS A 309 4.00 -20.62 3.81
N ARG A 310 3.31 -19.51 3.57
CA ARG A 310 3.38 -18.75 2.31
C ARG A 310 4.64 -17.90 2.20
N ARG A 311 5.43 -17.76 3.26
CA ARG A 311 6.59 -16.85 3.37
C ARG A 311 6.19 -15.39 3.17
N TRP A 312 5.05 -15.02 3.71
CA TRP A 312 4.56 -13.65 3.72
C TRP A 312 4.95 -12.99 5.03
N ASP A 313 5.63 -11.85 4.92
CA ASP A 313 5.98 -11.03 6.07
C ASP A 313 4.78 -10.11 6.37
N LEU A 314 4.32 -10.12 7.63
CA LEU A 314 3.29 -9.21 8.11
C LEU A 314 3.97 -7.98 8.71
N ASP A 315 3.59 -6.79 8.24
CA ASP A 315 4.02 -5.51 8.80
C ASP A 315 2.79 -4.59 8.85
N LEU A 316 2.10 -4.68 9.97
CA LEU A 316 0.75 -4.15 10.13
C LEU A 316 0.75 -2.63 10.27
N SER A 317 -0.26 -1.99 9.66
CA SER A 317 -0.65 -0.63 9.98
C SER A 317 -2.11 -0.61 10.41
N SER A 318 -2.39 0.08 11.50
CA SER A 318 -3.75 0.30 11.99
C SER A 318 -4.52 1.27 11.09
N GLY A 319 -5.86 1.22 11.16
CA GLY A 319 -6.69 2.19 10.43
C GLY A 319 -6.42 3.64 10.83
N ALA A 320 -6.07 3.90 12.08
CA ALA A 320 -5.74 5.24 12.55
C ALA A 320 -4.42 5.77 11.96
N GLU A 321 -3.38 4.92 11.90
CA GLU A 321 -2.10 5.25 11.26
C GLU A 321 -2.28 5.53 9.77
N LEU A 322 -3.02 4.67 9.06
CA LEU A 322 -3.30 4.87 7.64
C LEU A 322 -4.08 6.16 7.37
N GLU A 323 -5.07 6.48 8.21
CA GLU A 323 -5.84 7.71 8.11
C GLU A 323 -4.97 8.96 8.31
N ALA A 324 -4.08 8.93 9.29
CA ALA A 324 -3.12 10.03 9.54
C ALA A 324 -2.18 10.21 8.34
N THR A 325 -1.60 9.12 7.84
CA THR A 325 -0.73 9.12 6.65
C THR A 325 -1.48 9.63 5.42
N ALA A 326 -2.73 9.19 5.20
CA ALA A 326 -3.53 9.62 4.06
C ALA A 326 -3.83 11.13 4.10
N LYS A 327 -4.08 11.69 5.29
CA LYS A 327 -4.28 13.14 5.47
C LYS A 327 -3.01 13.93 5.22
N GLU A 328 -1.88 13.46 5.76
CA GLU A 328 -0.57 14.12 5.62
C GLU A 328 -0.11 14.17 4.15
N ILE A 329 -0.23 13.05 3.43
CA ILE A 329 0.17 12.96 2.02
C ILE A 329 -0.57 13.97 1.16
N MET A 330 -1.82 14.26 1.44
CA MET A 330 -2.63 15.17 0.61
C MET A 330 -2.32 16.65 0.79
N VAL A 331 -1.57 17.01 1.85
CA VAL A 331 -1.16 18.41 2.11
C VAL A 331 0.18 18.68 1.47
N GLN A 332 0.19 19.03 0.17
CA GLN A 332 1.42 19.30 -0.56
C GLN A 332 1.49 20.73 -1.11
N PRO A 333 2.67 21.35 -1.12
CA PRO A 333 2.88 22.61 -1.81
C PRO A 333 2.67 22.45 -3.31
N PRO A 334 2.21 23.53 -4.00
CA PRO A 334 2.01 23.50 -5.45
C PRO A 334 3.24 23.05 -6.24
N GLU A 335 4.43 23.43 -5.82
CA GLU A 335 5.70 23.03 -6.45
C GLU A 335 5.94 21.52 -6.45
N VAL A 336 5.56 20.82 -5.37
CA VAL A 336 5.66 19.34 -5.29
C VAL A 336 4.66 18.71 -6.22
N ILE A 337 3.43 19.23 -6.29
CA ILE A 337 2.40 18.73 -7.20
C ILE A 337 2.82 18.92 -8.66
N GLU A 338 3.37 20.07 -9.04
CA GLU A 338 3.86 20.30 -10.40
C GLU A 338 5.01 19.37 -10.77
N ARG A 339 5.94 19.11 -9.83
CA ARG A 339 7.00 18.12 -10.05
C ARG A 339 6.45 16.69 -10.18
N MET A 340 5.42 16.34 -9.40
CA MET A 340 4.72 15.05 -9.57
C MET A 340 4.08 14.94 -10.97
N LYS A 341 3.40 16.00 -11.43
CA LYS A 341 2.82 16.02 -12.78
C LYS A 341 3.88 15.80 -13.84
N LYS A 342 4.99 16.52 -13.75
CA LYS A 342 6.12 16.37 -14.66
C LYS A 342 6.63 14.92 -14.68
N LEU A 343 6.86 14.34 -13.53
CA LEU A 343 7.41 12.99 -13.39
C LEU A 343 6.43 11.91 -13.87
N LEU A 344 5.12 12.10 -13.67
CA LEU A 344 4.11 11.07 -13.92
C LEU A 344 3.44 11.22 -15.30
N LEU A 345 3.31 12.43 -15.84
CA LEU A 345 2.55 12.71 -17.06
C LEU A 345 3.44 12.96 -18.28
N GLU A 346 4.65 13.52 -18.10
CA GLU A 346 5.55 13.77 -19.23
C GLU A 346 6.12 12.46 -19.79
N LYS A 347 6.23 12.41 -21.15
CA LYS A 347 6.67 11.23 -21.91
C LYS A 347 8.19 11.07 -21.87
#